data_3b94e100edeb1bd8873fda554f82802a
#
_entry.id   3b94e100edeb1bd8873fda554f82802a
#
_cell.length_a   1.000
_cell.length_b   1.000
_cell.length_c   1.000
_cell.angle_alpha   90.00
_cell.angle_beta   90.00
_cell.angle_gamma   90.00
#
_symmetry.space_group_name_H-M   'P 1'
#
loop_
_entity.id
_entity.type
_entity.pdbx_description
1 polymer ?
#
loop_
_entity_poly.entity_id
_entity_poly.type
_entity_poly.pdbx_seq_one_letter_code
_entity_poly.pdbx_strand_id
1 'polypeptide(L)'
;MAVALNIADLAEHAIDAVPDRVAVICGDEQLTYAQLEDKANRLAHHLIDQGVQKDDKVGLYCRNRIEIVIAMLGIVKAGAILVNVNFRYVEGELRYLFDNSDMVALVHERRYADRVANVLPDTPHVRTILVVEDGSDQDYRRYGGVEFYSAIAAGSPERDFGERSADAIYLLYTGGTTGFPKGVMWRHEDIYRVLFGGTDFATGEFVKDEYDLAKAAAANPPMIRYPIPPMIHGATQSATWMALFSGQTTVLAPEFNADEVWRTIHKHKVNLLFFTGDAMARPLVDALVKGNDYDLSSLFLLASTAALFSPSIKEKLLELLPNRVITDSIGSSETGFGGTSVVAAGQAHGGGPRVRIDHRTVVLDDDGNEVKPGSGVRGVIAKKGNIPVGY
;
A
#
# COMPACT_ATOMS: atom_id res chain seq x y z
N MET A 1 16.34 2.66 25.92
CA MET A 1 16.78 2.33 24.55
C MET A 1 15.79 3.03 23.62
N ALA A 2 16.26 3.63 22.53
CA ALA A 2 15.34 4.16 21.53
C ALA A 2 14.60 2.96 20.91
N VAL A 3 13.28 3.06 20.80
CA VAL A 3 12.42 2.02 20.22
C VAL A 3 12.70 1.94 18.74
N ALA A 4 13.07 0.78 18.23
CA ALA A 4 13.32 0.57 16.81
C ALA A 4 11.97 0.34 16.10
N LEU A 5 11.44 1.36 15.42
CA LEU A 5 10.18 1.26 14.68
C LEU A 5 10.44 0.63 13.29
N ASN A 6 10.64 -0.67 13.27
CA ASN A 6 10.76 -1.44 12.03
C ASN A 6 9.39 -1.95 11.58
N ILE A 7 9.11 -1.92 10.28
CA ILE A 7 7.81 -2.32 9.69
C ILE A 7 7.49 -3.79 10.00
N ALA A 8 8.49 -4.69 9.98
CA ALA A 8 8.26 -6.10 10.28
C ALA A 8 7.87 -6.29 11.75
N ASP A 9 8.58 -5.63 12.69
CA ASP A 9 8.29 -5.73 14.13
C ASP A 9 6.90 -5.16 14.45
N LEU A 10 6.55 -4.02 13.87
CA LEU A 10 5.21 -3.43 14.03
C LEU A 10 4.08 -4.36 13.53
N ALA A 11 4.30 -5.06 12.43
CA ALA A 11 3.35 -6.08 11.94
C ALA A 11 3.27 -7.27 12.89
N GLU A 12 4.41 -7.76 13.40
CA GLU A 12 4.49 -8.87 14.34
C GLU A 12 3.76 -8.55 15.67
N HIS A 13 3.86 -7.33 16.18
CA HIS A 13 3.10 -6.91 17.37
C HIS A 13 1.58 -7.00 17.16
N ALA A 14 1.08 -6.61 15.98
CA ALA A 14 -0.34 -6.72 15.67
C ALA A 14 -0.76 -8.20 15.47
N ILE A 15 0.07 -9.01 14.83
CA ILE A 15 -0.15 -10.44 14.64
C ILE A 15 -0.27 -11.13 16.01
N ASP A 16 0.63 -10.85 16.94
CA ASP A 16 0.62 -11.43 18.29
C ASP A 16 -0.61 -10.98 19.10
N ALA A 17 -1.08 -9.76 18.88
CA ALA A 17 -2.24 -9.22 19.57
C ALA A 17 -3.57 -9.81 19.09
N VAL A 18 -3.68 -10.16 17.79
CA VAL A 18 -4.95 -10.60 17.18
C VAL A 18 -4.76 -11.73 16.16
N PRO A 19 -4.12 -12.86 16.52
CA PRO A 19 -3.69 -13.91 15.59
C PRO A 19 -4.85 -14.56 14.80
N ASP A 20 -6.03 -14.71 15.42
CA ASP A 20 -7.18 -15.38 14.83
C ASP A 20 -8.06 -14.45 13.97
N ARG A 21 -7.77 -13.15 13.99
CA ARG A 21 -8.52 -12.18 13.20
C ARG A 21 -8.16 -12.30 11.72
N VAL A 22 -9.13 -12.10 10.82
CA VAL A 22 -8.88 -12.07 9.39
C VAL A 22 -8.04 -10.84 9.04
N ALA A 23 -6.86 -11.07 8.43
CA ALA A 23 -5.94 -10.00 8.00
C ALA A 23 -6.25 -9.54 6.57
N VAL A 24 -6.50 -10.49 5.66
CA VAL A 24 -6.68 -10.20 4.24
C VAL A 24 -7.73 -11.11 3.61
N ILE A 25 -8.51 -10.55 2.69
CA ILE A 25 -9.53 -11.24 1.88
C ILE A 25 -9.31 -10.91 0.41
N CYS A 26 -9.38 -11.88 -0.49
CA CYS A 26 -9.41 -11.67 -1.94
C CYS A 26 -10.37 -12.70 -2.58
N GLY A 27 -11.50 -12.23 -3.09
CA GLY A 27 -12.55 -13.11 -3.60
C GLY A 27 -13.17 -13.98 -2.50
N ASP A 28 -12.99 -15.30 -2.58
CA ASP A 28 -13.44 -16.28 -1.58
C ASP A 28 -12.33 -16.73 -0.63
N GLU A 29 -11.09 -16.34 -0.92
CA GLU A 29 -9.93 -16.68 -0.11
C GLU A 29 -9.70 -15.66 0.99
N GLN A 30 -9.25 -16.12 2.15
CA GLN A 30 -8.87 -15.25 3.25
C GLN A 30 -7.74 -15.88 4.09
N LEU A 31 -6.96 -15.02 4.74
CA LEU A 31 -5.96 -15.45 5.73
C LEU A 31 -6.20 -14.72 7.04
N THR A 32 -6.04 -15.44 8.15
CA THR A 32 -5.91 -14.81 9.47
C THR A 32 -4.52 -14.18 9.63
N TYR A 33 -4.33 -13.37 10.67
CA TYR A 33 -3.03 -12.80 11.01
C TYR A 33 -1.98 -13.88 11.23
N ALA A 34 -2.32 -14.96 11.96
CA ALA A 34 -1.42 -16.10 12.16
C ALA A 34 -1.09 -16.85 10.86
N GLN A 35 -2.06 -17.02 9.96
CA GLN A 35 -1.83 -17.66 8.66
C GLN A 35 -0.99 -16.79 7.73
N LEU A 36 -1.18 -15.47 7.77
CA LEU A 36 -0.35 -14.52 7.04
C LEU A 36 1.09 -14.57 7.54
N GLU A 37 1.27 -14.63 8.86
CA GLU A 37 2.58 -14.75 9.52
C GLU A 37 3.31 -16.01 9.08
N ASP A 38 2.67 -17.18 9.19
CA ASP A 38 3.25 -18.47 8.76
C ASP A 38 3.76 -18.39 7.32
N LYS A 39 2.94 -17.90 6.40
CA LYS A 39 3.30 -17.80 4.98
C LYS A 39 4.42 -16.77 4.73
N ALA A 40 4.39 -15.65 5.44
CA ALA A 40 5.41 -14.60 5.31
C ALA A 40 6.77 -15.07 5.87
N ASN A 41 6.78 -15.80 7.00
CA ASN A 41 8.00 -16.41 7.55
C ASN A 41 8.61 -17.40 6.57
N ARG A 42 7.78 -18.30 6.01
CA ARG A 42 8.23 -19.27 5.00
C ARG A 42 8.80 -18.59 3.76
N LEU A 43 8.18 -17.52 3.30
CA LEU A 43 8.72 -16.75 2.18
C LEU A 43 10.05 -16.09 2.53
N ALA A 44 10.16 -15.49 3.71
CA ALA A 44 11.39 -14.86 4.16
C ALA A 44 12.56 -15.86 4.22
N HIS A 45 12.35 -17.05 4.81
CA HIS A 45 13.33 -18.13 4.83
C HIS A 45 13.67 -18.61 3.42
N HIS A 46 12.67 -18.82 2.56
CA HIS A 46 12.93 -19.19 1.17
C HIS A 46 13.82 -18.17 0.45
N LEU A 47 13.55 -16.87 0.60
CA LEU A 47 14.37 -15.82 -0.02
C LEU A 47 15.81 -15.87 0.52
N ILE A 48 15.99 -16.01 1.83
CA ILE A 48 17.31 -16.13 2.47
C ILE A 48 18.05 -17.38 1.97
N ASP A 49 17.40 -18.54 1.89
CA ASP A 49 17.96 -19.79 1.40
C ASP A 49 18.35 -19.70 -0.09
N GLN A 50 17.67 -18.87 -0.88
CA GLN A 50 18.01 -18.57 -2.26
C GLN A 50 19.12 -17.48 -2.38
N GLY A 51 19.70 -17.06 -1.26
CA GLY A 51 20.82 -16.12 -1.22
C GLY A 51 20.43 -14.65 -1.32
N VAL A 52 19.16 -14.31 -1.07
CA VAL A 52 18.75 -12.91 -0.88
C VAL A 52 19.29 -12.43 0.47
N GLN A 53 20.01 -11.33 0.43
CA GLN A 53 20.68 -10.75 1.60
C GLN A 53 19.92 -9.52 2.11
N LYS A 54 20.32 -9.06 3.29
CA LYS A 54 19.83 -7.78 3.81
C LYS A 54 20.10 -6.65 2.80
N ASP A 55 19.10 -5.78 2.65
CA ASP A 55 19.08 -4.64 1.71
C ASP A 55 19.05 -5.00 0.22
N ASP A 56 19.00 -6.29 -0.13
CA ASP A 56 18.71 -6.73 -1.50
C ASP A 56 17.29 -6.37 -1.92
N LYS A 57 17.09 -6.11 -3.21
CA LYS A 57 15.80 -5.65 -3.75
C LYS A 57 15.02 -6.82 -4.33
N VAL A 58 13.77 -6.93 -3.89
CA VAL A 58 12.81 -7.94 -4.35
C VAL A 58 11.61 -7.27 -4.99
N GLY A 59 11.41 -7.52 -6.27
CA GLY A 59 10.32 -6.94 -7.05
C GLY A 59 8.99 -7.63 -6.84
N LEU A 60 7.89 -6.84 -6.80
CA LEU A 60 6.52 -7.34 -6.84
C LEU A 60 5.84 -6.86 -8.13
N TYR A 61 5.68 -7.78 -9.09
CA TYR A 61 5.05 -7.55 -10.39
C TYR A 61 3.70 -8.26 -10.45
N CYS A 62 2.79 -7.84 -9.58
CA CYS A 62 1.50 -8.46 -9.34
C CYS A 62 0.38 -7.42 -9.26
N ARG A 63 -0.86 -7.86 -9.55
CA ARG A 63 -2.09 -7.14 -9.21
C ARG A 63 -2.42 -7.37 -7.73
N ASN A 64 -3.48 -6.70 -7.23
CA ASN A 64 -3.92 -6.83 -5.84
C ASN A 64 -4.42 -8.26 -5.54
N ARG A 65 -3.61 -9.06 -4.86
CA ARG A 65 -3.87 -10.45 -4.49
C ARG A 65 -3.34 -10.74 -3.08
N ILE A 66 -3.75 -11.86 -2.48
CA ILE A 66 -3.26 -12.28 -1.16
C ILE A 66 -1.74 -12.45 -1.19
N GLU A 67 -1.20 -13.02 -2.25
CA GLU A 67 0.22 -13.29 -2.41
C GLU A 67 1.08 -12.01 -2.35
N ILE A 68 0.55 -10.87 -2.80
CA ILE A 68 1.30 -9.60 -2.69
C ILE A 68 1.44 -9.16 -1.23
N VAL A 69 0.43 -9.41 -0.38
CA VAL A 69 0.50 -9.09 1.05
C VAL A 69 1.46 -10.03 1.78
N ILE A 70 1.41 -11.32 1.45
CA ILE A 70 2.40 -12.31 1.94
C ILE A 70 3.81 -11.86 1.56
N ALA A 71 4.01 -11.47 0.28
CA ALA A 71 5.30 -11.04 -0.23
C ALA A 71 5.78 -9.74 0.41
N MET A 72 4.91 -8.74 0.58
CA MET A 72 5.25 -7.49 1.28
C MET A 72 5.80 -7.78 2.68
N LEU A 73 5.11 -8.60 3.46
CA LEU A 73 5.54 -8.95 4.82
C LEU A 73 6.79 -9.84 4.81
N GLY A 74 6.84 -10.88 3.98
CA GLY A 74 7.98 -11.80 3.90
C GLY A 74 9.28 -11.13 3.48
N ILE A 75 9.23 -10.19 2.52
CA ILE A 75 10.39 -9.44 2.04
C ILE A 75 10.99 -8.59 3.17
N VAL A 76 10.17 -7.84 3.91
CA VAL A 76 10.68 -7.00 5.01
C VAL A 76 11.16 -7.84 6.19
N LYS A 77 10.56 -9.04 6.42
CA LYS A 77 11.04 -10.00 7.43
C LYS A 77 12.40 -10.57 7.09
N ALA A 78 12.67 -10.85 5.82
CA ALA A 78 13.98 -11.26 5.33
C ALA A 78 15.04 -10.15 5.43
N GLY A 79 14.68 -8.93 5.81
CA GLY A 79 15.55 -7.77 5.80
C GLY A 79 15.81 -7.20 4.40
N ALA A 80 15.08 -7.67 3.39
CA ALA A 80 15.17 -7.22 2.02
C ALA A 80 14.27 -6.00 1.76
N ILE A 81 14.49 -5.32 0.64
CA ILE A 81 13.79 -4.12 0.24
C ILE A 81 12.75 -4.46 -0.84
N LEU A 82 11.49 -4.12 -0.57
CA LEU A 82 10.39 -4.25 -1.52
C LEU A 82 10.52 -3.24 -2.66
N VAL A 83 10.37 -3.69 -3.90
CA VAL A 83 10.25 -2.85 -5.10
C VAL A 83 8.90 -3.06 -5.75
N ASN A 84 8.08 -2.01 -5.81
CA ASN A 84 6.79 -2.05 -6.50
C ASN A 84 7.01 -1.98 -8.02
N VAL A 85 6.67 -3.02 -8.74
CA VAL A 85 6.74 -3.08 -10.21
C VAL A 85 5.35 -2.85 -10.78
N ASN A 86 5.20 -1.83 -11.64
CA ASN A 86 3.91 -1.55 -12.26
C ASN A 86 3.54 -2.68 -13.23
N PHE A 87 2.44 -3.38 -12.96
CA PHE A 87 1.98 -4.51 -13.78
C PHE A 87 1.62 -4.14 -15.23
N ARG A 88 1.54 -2.83 -15.54
CA ARG A 88 1.35 -2.32 -16.91
C ARG A 88 2.65 -2.17 -17.67
N TYR A 89 3.80 -2.21 -17.00
CA TYR A 89 5.10 -2.09 -17.65
C TYR A 89 5.31 -3.22 -18.66
N VAL A 90 5.94 -2.85 -19.76
CA VAL A 90 6.41 -3.78 -20.79
C VAL A 90 7.94 -3.90 -20.70
N GLU A 91 8.54 -4.64 -21.60
CA GLU A 91 9.94 -5.05 -21.52
C GLU A 91 10.94 -3.89 -21.33
N GLY A 92 10.68 -2.73 -21.94
CA GLY A 92 11.55 -1.55 -21.84
C GLY A 92 11.62 -0.98 -20.43
N GLU A 93 10.43 -0.78 -19.81
CA GLU A 93 10.35 -0.28 -18.45
C GLU A 93 10.82 -1.34 -17.43
N LEU A 94 10.56 -2.62 -17.71
CA LEU A 94 11.01 -3.70 -16.83
C LEU A 94 12.54 -3.80 -16.79
N ARG A 95 13.23 -3.75 -17.95
CA ARG A 95 14.70 -3.74 -17.99
C ARG A 95 15.26 -2.58 -17.19
N TYR A 96 14.73 -1.39 -17.44
CA TYR A 96 15.16 -0.22 -16.70
C TYR A 96 14.99 -0.39 -15.19
N LEU A 97 13.80 -0.84 -14.75
CA LEU A 97 13.49 -0.96 -13.33
C LEU A 97 14.35 -2.04 -12.64
N PHE A 98 14.50 -3.20 -13.28
CA PHE A 98 15.29 -4.30 -12.71
C PHE A 98 16.76 -3.90 -12.55
N ASP A 99 17.31 -3.23 -13.55
CA ASP A 99 18.69 -2.72 -13.53
C ASP A 99 18.86 -1.56 -12.53
N ASN A 100 18.01 -0.54 -12.62
CA ASN A 100 18.11 0.67 -11.77
C ASN A 100 17.90 0.39 -10.27
N SER A 101 17.15 -0.67 -9.94
CA SER A 101 16.93 -1.06 -8.54
C SER A 101 17.95 -2.09 -8.02
N ASP A 102 18.86 -2.58 -8.83
CA ASP A 102 19.73 -3.73 -8.52
C ASP A 102 18.92 -4.94 -8.01
N MET A 103 17.80 -5.23 -8.68
CA MET A 103 16.84 -6.26 -8.26
C MET A 103 17.44 -7.66 -8.34
N VAL A 104 17.41 -8.43 -7.27
CA VAL A 104 17.97 -9.79 -7.22
C VAL A 104 16.91 -10.89 -7.26
N ALA A 105 15.67 -10.57 -6.87
CA ALA A 105 14.56 -11.50 -6.86
C ALA A 105 13.26 -10.83 -7.36
N LEU A 106 12.35 -11.63 -7.91
CA LEU A 106 11.09 -11.16 -8.47
C LEU A 106 9.96 -12.12 -8.08
N VAL A 107 8.86 -11.56 -7.59
CA VAL A 107 7.57 -12.23 -7.47
C VAL A 107 6.64 -11.67 -8.53
N HIS A 108 6.09 -12.51 -9.42
CA HIS A 108 5.21 -12.03 -10.47
C HIS A 108 4.03 -12.98 -10.74
N GLU A 109 2.92 -12.44 -11.26
CA GLU A 109 1.83 -13.29 -11.75
C GLU A 109 2.24 -14.02 -13.05
N ARG A 110 1.75 -15.25 -13.20
CA ARG A 110 2.05 -16.13 -14.35
C ARG A 110 1.76 -15.47 -15.69
N ARG A 111 0.73 -14.66 -15.82
CA ARG A 111 0.38 -13.92 -17.03
C ARG A 111 1.46 -13.00 -17.57
N TYR A 112 2.43 -12.64 -16.74
CA TYR A 112 3.56 -11.79 -17.14
C TYR A 112 4.80 -12.58 -17.51
N ALA A 113 4.74 -13.91 -17.51
CA ALA A 113 5.91 -14.76 -17.71
C ALA A 113 6.62 -14.50 -19.06
N ASP A 114 5.89 -14.22 -20.12
CA ASP A 114 6.50 -13.92 -21.42
C ASP A 114 7.32 -12.61 -21.39
N ARG A 115 6.81 -11.56 -20.75
CA ARG A 115 7.54 -10.31 -20.57
C ARG A 115 8.79 -10.49 -19.72
N VAL A 116 8.66 -11.23 -18.62
CA VAL A 116 9.78 -11.55 -17.72
C VAL A 116 10.86 -12.33 -18.48
N ALA A 117 10.48 -13.37 -19.22
CA ALA A 117 11.41 -14.17 -20.02
C ALA A 117 12.18 -13.34 -21.07
N ASN A 118 11.54 -12.31 -21.64
CA ASN A 118 12.17 -11.42 -22.62
C ASN A 118 13.16 -10.43 -22.01
N VAL A 119 13.05 -10.20 -20.68
CA VAL A 119 13.89 -9.21 -19.97
C VAL A 119 15.06 -9.86 -19.23
N LEU A 120 14.88 -11.07 -18.69
CA LEU A 120 15.90 -11.75 -17.88
C LEU A 120 17.28 -11.91 -18.55
N PRO A 121 17.41 -12.16 -19.86
CA PRO A 121 18.73 -12.23 -20.51
C PRO A 121 19.55 -10.93 -20.36
N ASP A 122 18.88 -9.80 -20.25
CA ASP A 122 19.51 -8.48 -20.13
C ASP A 122 19.71 -8.06 -18.67
N THR A 123 19.11 -8.81 -17.70
CA THR A 123 19.15 -8.51 -16.25
C THR A 123 19.59 -9.74 -15.43
N PRO A 124 20.82 -10.25 -15.64
CA PRO A 124 21.29 -11.54 -15.09
C PRO A 124 21.45 -11.54 -13.55
N HIS A 125 21.37 -10.39 -12.92
CA HIS A 125 21.36 -10.26 -11.46
C HIS A 125 20.01 -10.67 -10.83
N VAL A 126 18.91 -10.69 -11.59
CA VAL A 126 17.61 -11.26 -11.16
C VAL A 126 17.69 -12.78 -11.25
N ARG A 127 17.95 -13.45 -10.11
CA ARG A 127 18.25 -14.88 -10.06
C ARG A 127 17.19 -15.74 -9.38
N THR A 128 16.37 -15.14 -8.50
CA THR A 128 15.31 -15.83 -7.78
C THR A 128 13.97 -15.36 -8.28
N ILE A 129 13.14 -16.28 -8.83
CA ILE A 129 11.88 -15.90 -9.46
C ILE A 129 10.77 -16.77 -8.93
N LEU A 130 9.79 -16.14 -8.27
CA LEU A 130 8.58 -16.78 -7.76
C LEU A 130 7.38 -16.38 -8.60
N VAL A 131 6.56 -17.36 -8.95
CA VAL A 131 5.44 -17.18 -9.86
C VAL A 131 4.12 -17.46 -9.16
N VAL A 132 3.27 -16.46 -9.12
CA VAL A 132 1.92 -16.54 -8.58
C VAL A 132 0.98 -17.08 -9.67
N GLU A 133 0.32 -18.18 -9.40
CA GLU A 133 -0.67 -18.76 -10.30
C GLU A 133 -1.92 -17.87 -10.39
N ASP A 134 -2.34 -17.57 -11.61
CA ASP A 134 -3.46 -16.67 -11.89
C ASP A 134 -4.46 -17.23 -12.91
N GLY A 135 -4.34 -18.52 -13.22
CA GLY A 135 -5.17 -19.22 -14.19
C GLY A 135 -4.75 -19.02 -15.65
N SER A 136 -3.65 -18.29 -15.91
CA SER A 136 -3.08 -18.16 -17.25
C SER A 136 -2.18 -19.36 -17.58
N ASP A 137 -1.77 -19.48 -18.85
CA ASP A 137 -1.08 -20.67 -19.39
C ASP A 137 0.38 -20.42 -19.81
N GLN A 138 0.93 -19.21 -19.56
CA GLN A 138 2.32 -18.88 -19.93
C GLN A 138 3.31 -19.80 -19.22
N ASP A 139 4.37 -20.18 -19.96
CA ASP A 139 5.41 -21.05 -19.44
C ASP A 139 6.52 -20.27 -18.71
N TYR A 140 6.48 -20.32 -17.38
CA TYR A 140 7.49 -19.70 -16.51
C TYR A 140 8.67 -20.64 -16.19
N ARG A 141 8.55 -21.94 -16.46
CA ARG A 141 9.61 -22.91 -16.16
C ARG A 141 10.80 -22.75 -17.08
N ARG A 142 10.60 -22.20 -18.28
CA ARG A 142 11.66 -21.97 -19.28
C ARG A 142 12.80 -21.06 -18.81
N TYR A 143 12.57 -20.23 -17.79
CA TYR A 143 13.59 -19.37 -17.19
C TYR A 143 13.85 -19.68 -15.70
N GLY A 144 13.43 -20.86 -15.23
CA GLY A 144 13.69 -21.32 -13.88
C GLY A 144 12.76 -20.72 -12.82
N GLY A 145 11.63 -20.14 -13.21
CA GLY A 145 10.61 -19.68 -12.26
C GLY A 145 10.03 -20.84 -11.44
N VAL A 146 9.75 -20.59 -10.15
CA VAL A 146 9.17 -21.55 -9.22
C VAL A 146 7.80 -21.07 -8.79
N GLU A 147 6.83 -21.96 -8.73
CA GLU A 147 5.49 -21.62 -8.25
C GLU A 147 5.54 -21.14 -6.80
N PHE A 148 4.83 -20.03 -6.50
CA PHE A 148 4.92 -19.28 -5.24
C PHE A 148 4.65 -20.14 -4.01
N TYR A 149 3.54 -20.87 -3.96
CA TYR A 149 3.20 -21.69 -2.79
C TYR A 149 4.08 -22.93 -2.65
N SER A 150 4.53 -23.48 -3.76
CA SER A 150 5.52 -24.58 -3.75
C SER A 150 6.86 -24.11 -3.19
N ALA A 151 7.30 -22.90 -3.54
CA ALA A 151 8.53 -22.31 -3.04
C ALA A 151 8.47 -22.06 -1.52
N ILE A 152 7.41 -21.42 -1.04
CA ILE A 152 7.30 -21.09 0.39
C ILE A 152 6.99 -22.32 1.27
N ALA A 153 6.41 -23.39 0.71
CA ALA A 153 6.11 -24.61 1.48
C ALA A 153 7.35 -25.27 2.10
N ALA A 154 8.53 -25.09 1.51
CA ALA A 154 9.79 -25.63 2.01
C ALA A 154 10.46 -24.74 3.08
N GLY A 155 10.08 -23.45 3.17
CA GLY A 155 10.65 -22.52 4.14
C GLY A 155 10.19 -22.79 5.57
N SER A 156 10.99 -22.38 6.56
CA SER A 156 10.63 -22.46 7.98
C SER A 156 9.51 -21.50 8.34
N PRO A 157 8.52 -21.89 9.16
CA PRO A 157 7.51 -21.00 9.69
C PRO A 157 7.97 -20.16 10.88
N GLU A 158 9.17 -20.45 11.41
CA GLU A 158 9.66 -19.85 12.64
C GLU A 158 9.97 -18.35 12.47
N ARG A 159 9.80 -17.59 13.56
CA ARG A 159 10.18 -16.17 13.64
C ARG A 159 11.55 -16.04 14.29
N ASP A 160 12.60 -16.48 13.62
CA ASP A 160 14.00 -16.51 14.11
C ASP A 160 14.92 -15.56 13.33
N PHE A 161 14.36 -14.47 12.83
CA PHE A 161 15.10 -13.41 12.15
C PHE A 161 15.89 -12.56 13.15
N GLY A 162 17.07 -12.08 12.74
CA GLY A 162 17.92 -11.23 13.57
C GLY A 162 17.32 -9.86 13.88
N GLU A 163 18.04 -9.08 14.71
CA GLU A 163 17.63 -7.71 15.05
C GLU A 163 17.45 -6.84 13.81
N ARG A 164 16.37 -6.05 13.81
CA ARG A 164 15.99 -5.15 12.73
C ARG A 164 16.23 -3.70 13.13
N SER A 165 16.48 -2.86 12.15
CA SER A 165 16.75 -1.43 12.34
C SER A 165 15.58 -0.57 11.89
N ALA A 166 15.31 0.49 12.62
CA ALA A 166 14.41 1.58 12.20
C ALA A 166 14.93 2.31 10.95
N ASP A 167 16.25 2.22 10.69
CA ASP A 167 16.92 2.80 9.52
C ASP A 167 16.85 1.92 8.26
N ALA A 168 16.27 0.71 8.34
CA ALA A 168 16.02 -0.12 7.17
C ALA A 168 15.24 0.67 6.10
N ILE A 169 15.49 0.38 4.83
CA ILE A 169 14.93 1.17 3.72
C ILE A 169 13.62 0.53 3.22
N TYR A 170 12.63 1.38 3.02
CA TYR A 170 11.42 1.12 2.26
C TYR A 170 11.48 1.92 0.97
N LEU A 171 11.33 1.26 -0.17
CA LEU A 171 11.52 1.86 -1.49
C LEU A 171 10.19 1.97 -2.24
N LEU A 172 9.87 3.18 -2.72
CA LEU A 172 8.68 3.44 -3.53
C LEU A 172 9.08 3.96 -4.90
N TYR A 173 8.98 3.12 -5.92
CA TYR A 173 9.11 3.59 -7.29
C TYR A 173 7.85 4.35 -7.72
N THR A 174 8.06 5.56 -8.23
CA THR A 174 6.99 6.43 -8.71
C THR A 174 6.99 6.48 -10.23
N GLY A 175 5.80 6.47 -10.85
CA GLY A 175 5.68 6.78 -12.28
C GLY A 175 5.98 8.26 -12.49
N GLY A 176 7.18 8.58 -12.93
CA GLY A 176 7.58 9.95 -13.22
C GLY A 176 6.70 10.57 -14.32
N THR A 177 6.28 11.81 -14.14
CA THR A 177 5.55 12.58 -15.17
C THR A 177 6.48 13.06 -16.28
N THR A 178 7.80 12.99 -16.10
CA THR A 178 8.82 13.58 -16.96
C THR A 178 9.97 12.64 -17.33
N GLY A 179 9.82 11.31 -17.14
CA GLY A 179 10.92 10.38 -17.44
C GLY A 179 10.72 8.99 -16.84
N PHE A 180 11.81 8.26 -16.71
CA PHE A 180 11.80 6.94 -16.08
C PHE A 180 11.44 7.02 -14.60
N PRO A 181 10.82 5.94 -14.04
CA PRO A 181 10.49 5.88 -12.62
C PRO A 181 11.72 6.06 -11.73
N LYS A 182 11.52 6.74 -10.58
CA LYS A 182 12.54 6.91 -9.56
C LYS A 182 12.13 6.24 -8.27
N GLY A 183 13.08 5.63 -7.57
CA GLY A 183 12.85 4.96 -6.30
C GLY A 183 13.03 5.94 -5.14
N VAL A 184 11.94 6.35 -4.51
CA VAL A 184 11.98 7.20 -3.31
C VAL A 184 12.33 6.33 -2.10
N MET A 185 13.46 6.61 -1.45
CA MET A 185 13.98 5.86 -0.32
C MET A 185 13.54 6.47 1.00
N TRP A 186 12.83 5.68 1.81
CA TRP A 186 12.41 6.05 3.15
C TRP A 186 13.07 5.14 4.19
N ARG A 187 13.43 5.69 5.36
CA ARG A 187 13.68 4.84 6.53
C ARG A 187 12.35 4.26 7.01
N HIS A 188 12.35 3.05 7.56
CA HIS A 188 11.15 2.38 8.08
C HIS A 188 10.43 3.25 9.13
N GLU A 189 11.15 3.85 10.07
CA GLU A 189 10.56 4.74 11.05
C GLU A 189 9.88 5.95 10.41
N ASP A 190 10.54 6.59 9.44
CA ASP A 190 10.04 7.82 8.84
C ASP A 190 8.76 7.56 8.03
N ILE A 191 8.74 6.52 7.21
CA ILE A 191 7.54 6.18 6.44
C ILE A 191 6.40 5.69 7.34
N TYR A 192 6.70 4.93 8.40
CA TYR A 192 5.71 4.54 9.40
C TYR A 192 5.02 5.77 10.00
N ARG A 193 5.81 6.73 10.50
CA ARG A 193 5.28 7.95 11.12
C ARG A 193 4.46 8.79 10.16
N VAL A 194 4.85 8.88 8.89
CA VAL A 194 4.23 9.81 7.94
C VAL A 194 3.11 9.18 7.13
N LEU A 195 3.20 7.88 6.80
CA LEU A 195 2.29 7.21 5.86
C LEU A 195 1.59 5.98 6.43
N PHE A 196 2.23 5.22 7.31
CA PHE A 196 1.75 3.88 7.68
C PHE A 196 1.02 3.83 9.03
N GLY A 197 0.53 4.97 9.51
CA GLY A 197 -0.33 5.03 10.70
C GLY A 197 0.38 5.41 12.01
N GLY A 198 1.67 5.74 11.96
CA GLY A 198 2.44 6.20 13.12
C GLY A 198 2.12 7.63 13.55
N THR A 199 1.12 8.28 12.95
CA THR A 199 0.59 9.58 13.34
C THR A 199 -0.91 9.48 13.57
N ASP A 200 -1.39 9.97 14.68
CA ASP A 200 -2.83 10.20 14.93
C ASP A 200 -3.29 11.38 14.05
N PHE A 201 -4.13 11.11 13.07
CA PHE A 201 -4.61 12.13 12.12
C PHE A 201 -5.53 13.18 12.76
N ALA A 202 -6.13 12.91 13.92
CA ALA A 202 -6.98 13.86 14.62
C ALA A 202 -6.15 14.90 15.37
N THR A 203 -5.09 14.47 16.03
CA THR A 203 -4.22 15.32 16.86
C THR A 203 -2.96 15.80 16.15
N GLY A 204 -2.48 15.06 15.15
CA GLY A 204 -1.20 15.26 14.48
C GLY A 204 0.01 14.75 15.29
N GLU A 205 -0.24 14.12 16.43
CA GLU A 205 0.79 13.58 17.31
C GLU A 205 1.29 12.22 16.82
N PHE A 206 2.57 11.93 17.05
CA PHE A 206 3.11 10.61 16.80
C PHE A 206 2.63 9.58 17.82
N VAL A 207 2.39 8.37 17.36
CA VAL A 207 2.26 7.19 18.21
C VAL A 207 3.51 7.06 19.09
N LYS A 208 3.34 6.89 20.41
CA LYS A 208 4.43 6.99 21.37
C LYS A 208 5.19 5.70 21.59
N ASP A 209 4.48 4.58 21.49
CA ASP A 209 4.98 3.24 21.79
C ASP A 209 4.75 2.35 20.55
N GLU A 210 5.69 1.47 20.23
CA GLU A 210 5.58 0.51 19.12
C GLU A 210 4.39 -0.45 19.26
N TYR A 211 3.93 -0.67 20.51
CA TYR A 211 2.79 -1.55 20.82
C TYR A 211 1.44 -0.82 20.83
N ASP A 212 1.39 0.50 20.70
CA ASP A 212 0.13 1.25 20.86
C ASP A 212 -0.94 0.82 19.86
N LEU A 213 -0.58 0.61 18.59
CA LEU A 213 -1.52 0.13 17.57
C LEU A 213 -1.96 -1.30 17.84
N ALA A 214 -1.07 -2.17 18.27
CA ALA A 214 -1.39 -3.56 18.63
C ALA A 214 -2.31 -3.64 19.85
N LYS A 215 -2.04 -2.82 20.90
CA LYS A 215 -2.92 -2.69 22.07
C LYS A 215 -4.32 -2.19 21.67
N ALA A 216 -4.37 -1.18 20.80
CA ALA A 216 -5.63 -0.67 20.27
C ALA A 216 -6.37 -1.72 19.43
N ALA A 217 -5.64 -2.50 18.64
CA ALA A 217 -6.19 -3.63 17.88
C ALA A 217 -6.85 -4.66 18.79
N ALA A 218 -6.19 -5.09 19.87
CA ALA A 218 -6.73 -6.05 20.81
C ALA A 218 -7.99 -5.53 21.53
N ALA A 219 -8.06 -4.23 21.81
CA ALA A 219 -9.15 -3.61 22.54
C ALA A 219 -10.40 -3.29 21.70
N ASN A 220 -10.27 -3.23 20.38
CA ASN A 220 -11.34 -2.79 19.49
C ASN A 220 -11.74 -3.86 18.47
N PRO A 221 -13.01 -3.87 18.01
CA PRO A 221 -13.42 -4.72 16.90
C PRO A 221 -12.68 -4.34 15.61
N PRO A 222 -12.48 -5.30 14.68
CA PRO A 222 -11.79 -5.02 13.43
C PRO A 222 -12.59 -4.06 12.54
N MET A 223 -11.88 -3.14 11.90
CA MET A 223 -12.39 -2.39 10.76
C MET A 223 -12.03 -3.15 9.47
N ILE A 224 -12.95 -3.21 8.53
CA ILE A 224 -12.73 -3.83 7.21
C ILE A 224 -12.53 -2.73 6.18
N ARG A 225 -11.33 -2.71 5.59
CA ARG A 225 -10.93 -1.72 4.58
C ARG A 225 -10.85 -2.36 3.20
N TYR A 226 -11.29 -1.63 2.20
CA TYR A 226 -11.19 -2.03 0.80
C TYR A 226 -10.42 -0.97 -0.01
N PRO A 227 -9.09 -1.06 -0.10
CA PRO A 227 -8.30 -0.23 -0.99
C PRO A 227 -8.36 -0.80 -2.41
N ILE A 228 -9.14 -0.16 -3.29
CA ILE A 228 -9.33 -0.64 -4.67
C ILE A 228 -8.25 -0.19 -5.67
N PRO A 229 -7.45 0.90 -5.44
CA PRO A 229 -6.36 1.21 -6.36
C PRO A 229 -5.26 0.15 -6.32
N PRO A 230 -4.46 0.03 -7.39
CA PRO A 230 -3.39 -0.96 -7.45
C PRO A 230 -2.32 -0.80 -6.35
N MET A 231 -1.82 -1.92 -5.83
CA MET A 231 -0.73 -2.00 -4.83
C MET A 231 0.63 -1.49 -5.34
N ILE A 232 0.74 -1.22 -6.63
CA ILE A 232 1.91 -0.52 -7.20
C ILE A 232 2.02 0.94 -6.70
N HIS A 233 0.94 1.51 -6.16
CA HIS A 233 0.92 2.86 -5.63
C HIS A 233 1.19 2.89 -4.12
N GLY A 234 2.07 3.77 -3.68
CA GLY A 234 2.42 3.95 -2.28
C GLY A 234 1.22 4.21 -1.36
N ALA A 235 0.19 4.90 -1.85
CA ALA A 235 -1.03 5.14 -1.09
C ALA A 235 -1.81 3.85 -0.75
N THR A 236 -1.86 2.89 -1.68
CA THR A 236 -2.52 1.59 -1.45
C THR A 236 -1.68 0.70 -0.53
N GLN A 237 -0.36 0.69 -0.71
CA GLN A 237 0.55 0.02 0.22
C GLN A 237 0.42 0.61 1.63
N SER A 238 0.36 1.94 1.74
CA SER A 238 0.13 2.66 3.00
C SER A 238 -1.17 2.21 3.68
N ALA A 239 -2.28 2.16 2.94
CA ALA A 239 -3.56 1.70 3.47
C ALA A 239 -3.50 0.25 3.98
N THR A 240 -2.75 -0.61 3.29
CA THR A 240 -2.57 -2.02 3.66
C THR A 240 -1.68 -2.17 4.89
N TRP A 241 -0.51 -1.50 4.95
CA TRP A 241 0.35 -1.52 6.13
C TRP A 241 -0.35 -0.96 7.37
N MET A 242 -1.04 0.18 7.21
CA MET A 242 -1.83 0.77 8.29
C MET A 242 -2.90 -0.20 8.81
N ALA A 243 -3.57 -0.95 7.92
CA ALA A 243 -4.54 -1.97 8.31
C ALA A 243 -3.86 -3.10 9.10
N LEU A 244 -2.72 -3.61 8.62
CA LEU A 244 -1.97 -4.68 9.28
C LEU A 244 -1.53 -4.28 10.69
N PHE A 245 -0.90 -3.11 10.86
CA PHE A 245 -0.44 -2.64 12.19
C PHE A 245 -1.58 -2.40 13.17
N SER A 246 -2.77 -2.08 12.67
CA SER A 246 -3.96 -1.79 13.48
C SER A 246 -4.88 -2.99 13.67
N GLY A 247 -4.45 -4.20 13.31
CA GLY A 247 -5.26 -5.41 13.45
C GLY A 247 -6.56 -5.39 12.65
N GLN A 248 -6.59 -4.71 11.50
CA GLN A 248 -7.77 -4.56 10.65
C GLN A 248 -7.74 -5.54 9.48
N THR A 249 -8.88 -5.73 8.83
CA THR A 249 -8.99 -6.60 7.65
C THR A 249 -8.86 -5.78 6.38
N THR A 250 -7.99 -6.20 5.46
CA THR A 250 -7.87 -5.64 4.11
C THR A 250 -8.57 -6.53 3.09
N VAL A 251 -9.52 -5.98 2.35
CA VAL A 251 -10.15 -6.65 1.20
C VAL A 251 -9.42 -6.22 -0.06
N LEU A 252 -9.12 -7.17 -0.94
CA LEU A 252 -8.41 -6.95 -2.20
C LEU A 252 -9.23 -7.46 -3.38
N ALA A 253 -9.02 -6.84 -4.54
CA ALA A 253 -9.49 -7.35 -5.83
C ALA A 253 -8.41 -7.11 -6.90
N PRO A 254 -8.12 -8.09 -7.76
CA PRO A 254 -7.10 -7.97 -8.80
C PRO A 254 -7.42 -6.89 -9.83
N GLU A 255 -8.70 -6.63 -10.07
CA GLU A 255 -9.19 -5.70 -11.08
C GLU A 255 -10.29 -4.80 -10.53
N PHE A 256 -10.33 -3.57 -11.01
CA PHE A 256 -11.40 -2.63 -10.66
C PHE A 256 -12.64 -2.90 -11.52
N ASN A 257 -13.75 -3.21 -10.87
CA ASN A 257 -15.08 -3.27 -11.44
C ASN A 257 -16.06 -2.67 -10.43
N ALA A 258 -16.80 -1.65 -10.82
CA ALA A 258 -17.64 -0.88 -9.89
C ALA A 258 -18.79 -1.71 -9.28
N ASP A 259 -19.44 -2.58 -10.07
CA ASP A 259 -20.50 -3.46 -9.56
C ASP A 259 -19.94 -4.49 -8.57
N GLU A 260 -18.74 -5.05 -8.86
CA GLU A 260 -18.04 -5.97 -7.93
C GLU A 260 -17.60 -5.25 -6.65
N VAL A 261 -17.23 -3.98 -6.71
CA VAL A 261 -16.89 -3.20 -5.51
C VAL A 261 -18.09 -3.15 -4.57
N TRP A 262 -19.28 -2.81 -5.06
CA TRP A 262 -20.49 -2.73 -4.22
C TRP A 262 -20.93 -4.10 -3.71
N ARG A 263 -20.82 -5.15 -4.54
CA ARG A 263 -21.09 -6.54 -4.12
C ARG A 263 -20.14 -6.97 -3.00
N THR A 264 -18.88 -6.66 -3.13
CA THR A 264 -17.83 -6.96 -2.14
C THR A 264 -18.08 -6.23 -0.82
N ILE A 265 -18.49 -4.95 -0.87
CA ILE A 265 -18.88 -4.18 0.32
C ILE A 265 -20.06 -4.83 1.03
N HIS A 266 -21.11 -5.21 0.28
CA HIS A 266 -22.26 -5.94 0.81
C HIS A 266 -21.87 -7.25 1.46
N LYS A 267 -21.08 -8.09 0.74
CA LYS A 267 -20.67 -9.43 1.16
C LYS A 267 -19.83 -9.40 2.45
N HIS A 268 -18.81 -8.57 2.46
CA HIS A 268 -17.81 -8.54 3.53
C HIS A 268 -18.05 -7.45 4.57
N LYS A 269 -19.17 -6.71 4.47
CA LYS A 269 -19.51 -5.62 5.41
C LYS A 269 -18.39 -4.60 5.58
N VAL A 270 -17.82 -4.17 4.45
CA VAL A 270 -16.73 -3.20 4.41
C VAL A 270 -17.12 -1.89 5.09
N ASN A 271 -16.22 -1.36 5.88
CA ASN A 271 -16.39 -0.13 6.65
C ASN A 271 -15.82 1.11 5.95
N LEU A 272 -14.69 0.94 5.28
CA LEU A 272 -13.95 1.99 4.60
C LEU A 272 -13.62 1.56 3.16
N LEU A 273 -14.06 2.36 2.18
CA LEU A 273 -13.67 2.22 0.79
C LEU A 273 -12.60 3.27 0.46
N PHE A 274 -11.44 2.84 -0.03
CA PHE A 274 -10.38 3.72 -0.49
C PHE A 274 -10.23 3.64 -2.01
N PHE A 275 -10.22 4.81 -2.69
CA PHE A 275 -10.13 4.92 -4.15
C PHE A 275 -9.35 6.18 -4.58
N THR A 276 -9.15 6.38 -5.89
CA THR A 276 -8.42 7.54 -6.45
C THR A 276 -9.32 8.38 -7.34
N GLY A 277 -9.76 9.52 -6.81
CA GLY A 277 -10.44 10.58 -7.54
C GLY A 277 -11.60 10.16 -8.44
N ASP A 278 -11.93 11.03 -9.38
CA ASP A 278 -13.07 10.86 -10.30
C ASP A 278 -12.96 9.63 -11.20
N ALA A 279 -11.76 9.20 -11.53
CA ALA A 279 -11.53 8.04 -12.40
C ALA A 279 -12.17 6.75 -11.86
N MET A 280 -12.20 6.60 -10.52
CA MET A 280 -12.85 5.47 -9.86
C MET A 280 -14.24 5.87 -9.32
N ALA A 281 -14.39 7.10 -8.82
CA ALA A 281 -15.63 7.54 -8.21
C ALA A 281 -16.80 7.60 -9.20
N ARG A 282 -16.59 8.04 -10.45
CA ARG A 282 -17.66 8.10 -11.47
C ARG A 282 -18.25 6.73 -11.78
N PRO A 283 -17.47 5.70 -12.15
CA PRO A 283 -18.03 4.37 -12.33
C PRO A 283 -18.76 3.82 -11.08
N LEU A 284 -18.27 4.13 -9.87
CA LEU A 284 -18.94 3.75 -8.63
C LEU A 284 -20.32 4.43 -8.48
N VAL A 285 -20.42 5.73 -8.78
CA VAL A 285 -21.69 6.45 -8.81
C VAL A 285 -22.63 5.86 -9.85
N ASP A 286 -22.14 5.63 -11.07
CA ASP A 286 -22.95 5.09 -12.17
C ASP A 286 -23.53 3.72 -11.83
N ALA A 287 -22.75 2.87 -11.16
CA ALA A 287 -23.20 1.56 -10.69
C ALA A 287 -24.30 1.67 -9.61
N LEU A 288 -24.20 2.64 -8.69
CA LEU A 288 -25.25 2.88 -7.69
C LEU A 288 -26.54 3.42 -8.31
N VAL A 289 -26.43 4.31 -9.29
CA VAL A 289 -27.60 4.91 -9.99
C VAL A 289 -28.38 3.85 -10.77
N LYS A 290 -27.73 2.84 -11.31
CA LYS A 290 -28.41 1.69 -11.96
C LYS A 290 -29.31 0.89 -11.01
N GLY A 291 -29.09 1.02 -9.72
CA GLY A 291 -29.81 0.35 -8.66
C GLY A 291 -29.33 -1.07 -8.42
N ASN A 292 -29.14 -1.41 -7.16
CA ASN A 292 -28.81 -2.73 -6.67
C ASN A 292 -29.34 -2.90 -5.25
N ASP A 293 -29.77 -4.09 -4.88
CA ASP A 293 -30.24 -4.41 -3.52
C ASP A 293 -29.10 -4.71 -2.55
N TYR A 294 -28.00 -3.95 -2.62
CA TYR A 294 -26.88 -4.12 -1.73
C TYR A 294 -27.10 -3.46 -0.38
N ASP A 295 -26.92 -4.20 0.71
CA ASP A 295 -26.81 -3.62 2.04
C ASP A 295 -25.42 -2.99 2.23
N LEU A 296 -25.38 -1.67 2.15
CA LEU A 296 -24.17 -0.87 2.32
C LEU A 296 -24.10 -0.17 3.69
N SER A 297 -24.93 -0.62 4.66
CA SER A 297 -25.05 0.01 5.99
C SER A 297 -23.73 0.02 6.78
N SER A 298 -22.87 -0.98 6.56
CA SER A 298 -21.55 -1.09 7.19
C SER A 298 -20.54 -0.03 6.72
N LEU A 299 -20.70 0.48 5.48
CA LEU A 299 -19.80 1.47 4.91
C LEU A 299 -20.07 2.84 5.50
N PHE A 300 -19.10 3.43 6.20
CA PHE A 300 -19.24 4.77 6.77
C PHE A 300 -18.24 5.78 6.23
N LEU A 301 -17.10 5.32 5.66
CA LEU A 301 -16.02 6.19 5.19
C LEU A 301 -15.67 5.90 3.73
N LEU A 302 -15.67 6.96 2.94
CA LEU A 302 -15.19 7.00 1.55
C LEU A 302 -13.90 7.83 1.53
N ALA A 303 -12.76 7.21 1.36
CA ALA A 303 -11.45 7.87 1.37
C ALA A 303 -10.88 7.98 -0.04
N SER A 304 -10.46 9.17 -0.45
CA SER A 304 -9.82 9.42 -1.74
C SER A 304 -8.50 10.15 -1.58
N THR A 305 -7.59 9.92 -2.53
CA THR A 305 -6.32 10.63 -2.65
C THR A 305 -5.76 10.53 -4.08
N ALA A 306 -4.62 11.18 -4.31
CA ALA A 306 -3.76 11.05 -5.50
C ALA A 306 -4.35 11.56 -6.83
N ALA A 307 -5.61 11.87 -6.94
CA ALA A 307 -6.24 12.39 -8.15
C ALA A 307 -7.38 13.36 -7.81
N LEU A 308 -7.77 14.17 -8.79
CA LEU A 308 -8.89 15.10 -8.62
C LEU A 308 -10.16 14.34 -8.25
N PHE A 309 -10.79 14.75 -7.16
CA PHE A 309 -12.11 14.30 -6.73
C PHE A 309 -13.05 15.49 -6.71
N SER A 310 -13.88 15.61 -7.75
CA SER A 310 -14.69 16.78 -8.02
C SER A 310 -15.83 16.95 -7.01
N PRO A 311 -16.20 18.19 -6.66
CA PRO A 311 -17.32 18.48 -5.75
C PRO A 311 -18.64 17.83 -6.18
N SER A 312 -18.96 17.87 -7.47
CA SER A 312 -20.20 17.28 -8.00
C SER A 312 -20.31 15.76 -7.79
N ILE A 313 -19.19 15.04 -7.88
CA ILE A 313 -19.17 13.60 -7.62
C ILE A 313 -19.23 13.30 -6.11
N LYS A 314 -18.58 14.12 -5.26
CA LYS A 314 -18.73 14.05 -3.80
C LYS A 314 -20.19 14.23 -3.37
N GLU A 315 -20.85 15.27 -3.88
CA GLU A 315 -22.27 15.54 -3.62
C GLU A 315 -23.13 14.35 -4.05
N LYS A 316 -22.89 13.83 -5.27
CA LYS A 316 -23.66 12.69 -5.77
C LYS A 316 -23.48 11.42 -4.94
N LEU A 317 -22.27 11.13 -4.47
CA LEU A 317 -22.02 10.01 -3.55
C LEU A 317 -22.76 10.21 -2.22
N LEU A 318 -22.76 11.42 -1.66
CA LEU A 318 -23.46 11.72 -0.40
C LEU A 318 -25.00 11.72 -0.55
N GLU A 319 -25.52 12.03 -1.74
CA GLU A 319 -26.96 11.86 -2.04
C GLU A 319 -27.35 10.37 -2.07
N LEU A 320 -26.56 9.54 -2.76
CA LEU A 320 -26.82 8.11 -2.91
C LEU A 320 -26.50 7.30 -1.63
N LEU A 321 -25.56 7.77 -0.85
CA LEU A 321 -25.09 7.15 0.39
C LEU A 321 -25.18 8.15 1.55
N PRO A 322 -26.38 8.47 2.04
CA PRO A 322 -26.57 9.43 3.12
C PRO A 322 -25.87 8.94 4.42
N ASN A 323 -25.44 9.89 5.25
CA ASN A 323 -24.74 9.64 6.52
C ASN A 323 -23.36 9.00 6.37
N ARG A 324 -22.70 9.15 5.22
CA ARG A 324 -21.31 8.79 5.00
C ARG A 324 -20.41 10.01 5.13
N VAL A 325 -19.15 9.75 5.45
CA VAL A 325 -18.09 10.76 5.49
C VAL A 325 -17.17 10.53 4.29
N ILE A 326 -16.83 11.60 3.60
CA ILE A 326 -15.81 11.59 2.56
C ILE A 326 -14.55 12.23 3.11
N THR A 327 -13.41 11.57 2.96
CA THR A 327 -12.10 12.19 3.14
C THR A 327 -11.39 12.31 1.80
N ASP A 328 -10.79 13.46 1.57
CA ASP A 328 -10.01 13.72 0.35
C ASP A 328 -8.64 14.25 0.76
N SER A 329 -7.61 13.47 0.48
CA SER A 329 -6.26 13.67 0.98
C SER A 329 -5.30 14.03 -0.15
N ILE A 330 -4.28 14.80 0.17
CA ILE A 330 -3.15 15.07 -0.71
C ILE A 330 -1.88 14.48 -0.14
N GLY A 331 -0.99 14.07 -1.02
CA GLY A 331 0.33 13.54 -0.67
C GLY A 331 1.09 13.11 -1.90
N SER A 332 2.35 12.79 -1.72
CA SER A 332 3.18 12.18 -2.74
C SER A 332 4.13 11.16 -2.12
N SER A 333 4.78 10.35 -2.95
CA SER A 333 5.80 9.42 -2.45
C SER A 333 6.99 10.15 -1.84
N GLU A 334 7.29 11.38 -2.29
CA GLU A 334 8.41 12.20 -1.87
C GLU A 334 8.12 13.02 -0.60
N THR A 335 6.86 13.36 -0.33
CA THR A 335 6.49 14.19 0.82
C THR A 335 5.66 13.47 1.86
N GLY A 336 5.20 12.26 1.55
CA GLY A 336 4.26 11.54 2.38
C GLY A 336 2.88 12.21 2.41
N PHE A 337 2.16 12.04 3.51
CA PHE A 337 0.84 12.65 3.71
C PHE A 337 0.95 14.17 3.86
N GLY A 338 0.25 14.92 3.00
CA GLY A 338 0.29 16.37 2.94
C GLY A 338 -0.87 17.06 3.63
N GLY A 339 -1.99 16.36 3.82
CA GLY A 339 -3.18 16.90 4.46
C GLY A 339 -4.46 16.24 3.95
N THR A 340 -5.56 16.49 4.64
CA THR A 340 -6.88 15.94 4.30
C THR A 340 -7.98 16.98 4.46
N SER A 341 -9.03 16.84 3.66
CA SER A 341 -10.33 17.46 3.91
C SER A 341 -11.34 16.42 4.33
N VAL A 342 -12.30 16.82 5.15
CA VAL A 342 -13.43 15.99 5.55
C VAL A 342 -14.69 16.67 5.03
N VAL A 343 -15.51 15.92 4.32
CA VAL A 343 -16.76 16.41 3.72
C VAL A 343 -17.89 15.51 4.18
N ALA A 344 -18.94 16.12 4.74
CA ALA A 344 -20.20 15.47 5.06
C ALA A 344 -21.34 16.09 4.23
N ALA A 345 -22.51 15.47 4.26
CA ALA A 345 -23.67 15.97 3.53
C ALA A 345 -23.98 17.44 3.87
N GLY A 346 -24.20 18.25 2.83
CA GLY A 346 -24.44 19.69 2.96
C GLY A 346 -23.20 20.57 3.17
N GLN A 347 -21.99 19.99 3.17
CA GLN A 347 -20.73 20.72 3.38
C GLN A 347 -19.83 20.76 2.14
N ALA A 348 -20.28 20.26 1.01
CA ALA A 348 -19.53 20.36 -0.25
C ALA A 348 -19.47 21.81 -0.71
N HIS A 349 -18.29 22.40 -0.71
CA HIS A 349 -18.08 23.78 -1.11
C HIS A 349 -17.49 23.83 -2.52
N GLY A 350 -18.01 24.73 -3.36
CA GLY A 350 -17.40 25.08 -4.64
C GLY A 350 -16.01 25.69 -4.43
N GLY A 351 -15.07 25.34 -5.31
CA GLY A 351 -13.68 25.78 -5.27
C GLY A 351 -12.72 24.59 -5.33
N GLY A 352 -11.41 24.87 -5.42
CA GLY A 352 -10.39 23.83 -5.39
C GLY A 352 -10.36 23.05 -4.06
N PRO A 353 -9.65 21.91 -4.01
CA PRO A 353 -9.56 21.11 -2.80
C PRO A 353 -8.97 21.94 -1.66
N ARG A 354 -9.69 21.98 -0.54
CA ARG A 354 -9.21 22.60 0.70
C ARG A 354 -8.83 21.50 1.67
N VAL A 355 -7.55 21.41 2.00
CA VAL A 355 -7.03 20.41 2.93
C VAL A 355 -6.52 21.08 4.19
N ARG A 356 -6.74 20.43 5.33
CA ARG A 356 -6.07 20.77 6.58
C ARG A 356 -4.68 20.15 6.51
N ILE A 357 -3.66 20.99 6.54
CA ILE A 357 -2.26 20.58 6.56
C ILE A 357 -1.75 20.52 8.01
N ASP A 358 -0.76 19.67 8.25
CA ASP A 358 -0.05 19.63 9.53
C ASP A 358 1.05 20.72 9.60
N HIS A 359 1.58 20.94 10.80
CA HIS A 359 2.64 21.93 11.05
C HIS A 359 3.99 21.60 10.36
N ARG A 360 4.14 20.39 9.85
CA ARG A 360 5.32 19.92 9.09
C ARG A 360 5.21 20.21 7.61
N THR A 361 4.04 20.59 7.13
CA THR A 361 3.83 21.00 5.74
C THR A 361 3.96 22.50 5.62
N VAL A 362 4.91 22.95 4.81
CA VAL A 362 5.21 24.38 4.58
C VAL A 362 5.19 24.70 3.08
N VAL A 363 5.11 25.98 2.76
CA VAL A 363 5.33 26.48 1.40
C VAL A 363 6.63 27.27 1.43
N LEU A 364 7.54 27.01 0.50
CA LEU A 364 8.79 27.74 0.34
C LEU A 364 8.71 28.60 -0.91
N ASP A 365 9.17 29.86 -0.81
CA ASP A 365 9.36 30.73 -1.97
C ASP A 365 10.58 30.32 -2.82
N ASP A 366 10.86 31.06 -3.89
CA ASP A 366 11.97 30.76 -4.79
C ASP A 366 13.36 30.93 -4.12
N ASP A 367 13.43 31.66 -3.01
CA ASP A 367 14.65 31.85 -2.19
C ASP A 367 14.76 30.79 -1.06
N GLY A 368 13.78 29.88 -0.94
CA GLY A 368 13.75 28.83 0.08
C GLY A 368 13.22 29.29 1.45
N ASN A 369 12.64 30.47 1.54
CA ASN A 369 12.05 30.96 2.79
C ASN A 369 10.61 30.49 2.95
N GLU A 370 10.17 30.26 4.20
CA GLU A 370 8.78 29.89 4.47
C GLU A 370 7.83 31.05 4.18
N VAL A 371 6.86 30.77 3.32
CA VAL A 371 5.76 31.67 2.97
C VAL A 371 4.72 31.69 4.09
N LYS A 372 4.42 32.89 4.59
CA LYS A 372 3.35 33.06 5.59
C LYS A 372 1.97 32.78 4.97
N PRO A 373 1.10 31.98 5.63
CA PRO A 373 -0.26 31.78 5.17
C PRO A 373 -1.00 33.11 4.97
N GLY A 374 -1.70 33.26 3.84
CA GLY A 374 -2.47 34.46 3.52
C GLY A 374 -1.65 35.62 2.91
N SER A 375 -0.35 35.46 2.71
CA SER A 375 0.51 36.49 2.10
C SER A 375 0.24 36.71 0.59
N GLY A 376 -0.38 35.74 -0.08
CA GLY A 376 -0.58 35.74 -1.54
C GLY A 376 0.70 35.34 -2.32
N VAL A 377 1.82 35.12 -1.66
CA VAL A 377 3.05 34.63 -2.27
C VAL A 377 2.88 33.16 -2.68
N ARG A 378 3.29 32.80 -3.88
CA ARG A 378 3.31 31.44 -4.40
C ARG A 378 4.63 30.78 -4.06
N GLY A 379 4.61 29.44 -3.93
CA GLY A 379 5.84 28.68 -3.70
C GLY A 379 5.61 27.17 -3.84
N VAL A 380 6.63 26.41 -3.48
CA VAL A 380 6.64 24.95 -3.55
C VAL A 380 6.23 24.36 -2.21
N ILE A 381 5.34 23.35 -2.21
CA ILE A 381 5.00 22.60 -1.01
C ILE A 381 6.20 21.76 -0.59
N ALA A 382 6.60 21.89 0.66
CA ALA A 382 7.72 21.16 1.26
C ALA A 382 7.31 20.52 2.60
N LYS A 383 8.07 19.50 3.00
CA LYS A 383 7.90 18.81 4.29
C LYS A 383 9.14 18.99 5.16
N LYS A 384 8.90 19.07 6.48
CA LYS A 384 9.93 19.08 7.52
C LYS A 384 9.86 17.79 8.38
N GLY A 385 10.99 17.39 8.93
CA GLY A 385 11.10 16.26 9.86
C GLY A 385 11.30 14.94 9.14
N ASN A 386 10.39 13.98 9.33
CA ASN A 386 10.47 12.67 8.68
C ASN A 386 10.24 12.79 7.16
N ILE A 387 11.30 12.69 6.40
CA ILE A 387 11.35 12.85 4.92
C ILE A 387 12.17 11.72 4.31
N PRO A 388 12.05 11.45 2.99
CA PRO A 388 12.90 10.48 2.31
C PRO A 388 14.39 10.82 2.45
N VAL A 389 15.21 9.80 2.46
CA VAL A 389 16.69 9.95 2.50
C VAL A 389 17.29 10.17 1.11
N GLY A 390 16.53 9.97 0.04
CA GLY A 390 16.96 10.18 -1.33
C GLY A 390 16.16 9.41 -2.38
N TYR A 391 16.77 9.24 -3.55
CA TYR A 391 16.29 8.47 -4.69
C TYR A 391 17.27 7.36 -5.04
#